data_2f205ddd246b181c4e3da34051e6ca0e
#
_entry.id   2f205ddd246b181c4e3da34051e6ca0e
#
_cell.length_a   1.000
_cell.length_b   1.000
_cell.length_c   1.000
_cell.angle_alpha   90.00
_cell.angle_beta   90.00
_cell.angle_gamma   90.00
#
_symmetry.space_group_name_H-M   'P 1'
#
loop_
_entity.id
_entity.type
_entity.pdbx_description
1 polymer ?
#
loop_
_entity_poly.entity_id
_entity_poly.type
_entity_poly.pdbx_seq_one_letter_code
_entity_poly.pdbx_strand_id
1 'polypeptide(L)'
;MRKALILSAIVLVASAAIAETRGAWHVTAGDDGKLHFDVSRGNSMHWGQSMDLAAFSGLSSQTMAAKAETPVKFEMVRDAGTIHFTGTFTDGDGVGRFTFEPNRNYASTLRSLGVSGTIDDDDDLFALAMHDVSTAFIREMQSLGLRENLDQYIAFRIHGVSAQFVRDLRALGYDSLSADELVAFRIHGVSPQFIREMKELGYTLSADDLVAFRIHGVSGEFVHAMKNLGVRGLDADNVVALRIHGATADFVRELAELGYKNLSTDDLVSMRIHGVSPRFIRELKDAGYSGIPVEKLVEMRIHGISADDVKRMK
;
A
#
# COMPACT_ATOMS: atom_id res chain seq x y z
N MET A 1 -72.55 15.86 -45.04
CA MET A 1 -72.00 15.51 -43.72
C MET A 1 -70.66 14.80 -43.94
N ARG A 2 -69.53 15.48 -43.79
CA ARG A 2 -68.17 14.93 -43.91
C ARG A 2 -67.66 14.61 -42.52
N LYS A 3 -67.43 13.32 -42.21
CA LYS A 3 -66.82 12.84 -40.98
C LYS A 3 -65.29 13.04 -41.08
N ALA A 4 -64.73 13.89 -40.25
CA ALA A 4 -63.32 14.03 -40.08
C ALA A 4 -62.80 12.88 -39.19
N LEU A 5 -61.89 12.05 -39.73
CA LEU A 5 -61.11 11.08 -38.98
C LEU A 5 -59.92 11.83 -38.33
N ILE A 6 -59.89 11.87 -37.01
CA ILE A 6 -58.72 12.33 -36.25
C ILE A 6 -57.80 11.10 -36.05
N LEU A 7 -56.66 11.14 -36.78
CA LEU A 7 -55.61 10.15 -36.56
C LEU A 7 -54.74 10.60 -35.39
N SER A 8 -54.88 9.97 -34.22
CA SER A 8 -53.98 10.18 -33.10
C SER A 8 -52.67 9.41 -33.40
N ALA A 9 -51.62 10.13 -33.67
CA ALA A 9 -50.28 9.58 -33.75
C ALA A 9 -49.80 9.34 -32.31
N ILE A 10 -49.70 8.08 -31.89
CA ILE A 10 -49.00 7.66 -30.68
C ILE A 10 -47.51 7.71 -31.01
N VAL A 11 -46.83 8.74 -30.50
CA VAL A 11 -45.36 8.78 -30.52
C VAL A 11 -44.86 7.82 -29.44
N LEU A 12 -44.47 6.62 -29.86
CA LEU A 12 -43.71 5.71 -29.01
C LEU A 12 -42.32 6.32 -28.83
N VAL A 13 -42.05 6.98 -27.72
CA VAL A 13 -40.72 7.30 -27.29
C VAL A 13 -40.08 5.98 -26.81
N ALA A 14 -39.35 5.34 -27.70
CA ALA A 14 -38.47 4.25 -27.30
C ALA A 14 -37.36 4.86 -26.44
N SER A 15 -37.53 4.86 -25.13
CA SER A 15 -36.40 5.03 -24.22
C SER A 15 -35.46 3.85 -24.45
N ALA A 16 -34.34 4.09 -25.13
CA ALA A 16 -33.23 3.16 -25.09
C ALA A 16 -32.89 2.95 -23.62
N ALA A 17 -33.15 1.76 -23.09
CA ALA A 17 -32.72 1.37 -21.77
C ALA A 17 -31.18 1.39 -21.79
N ILE A 18 -30.60 2.47 -21.32
CA ILE A 18 -29.16 2.54 -21.06
C ILE A 18 -28.91 1.47 -20.01
N ALA A 19 -27.98 0.57 -20.28
CA ALA A 19 -27.62 -0.48 -19.32
C ALA A 19 -27.10 0.20 -18.05
N GLU A 20 -27.95 0.21 -17.02
CA GLU A 20 -27.65 0.85 -15.74
C GLU A 20 -26.59 0.04 -15.02
N THR A 21 -25.47 0.66 -14.61
CA THR A 21 -24.46 0.00 -13.78
C THR A 21 -25.07 -0.30 -12.41
N ARG A 22 -25.23 -1.59 -12.10
CA ARG A 22 -25.91 -2.08 -10.88
C ARG A 22 -25.23 -3.34 -10.34
N GLY A 23 -25.36 -3.54 -9.03
CA GLY A 23 -24.79 -4.70 -8.35
C GLY A 23 -25.33 -4.90 -6.95
N ALA A 24 -24.62 -5.67 -6.16
CA ALA A 24 -24.90 -5.89 -4.75
C ALA A 24 -23.88 -5.16 -3.88
N TRP A 25 -24.30 -4.81 -2.66
CA TRP A 25 -23.42 -4.26 -1.64
C TRP A 25 -23.56 -5.04 -0.33
N HIS A 26 -22.47 -5.03 0.44
CA HIS A 26 -22.39 -5.53 1.79
C HIS A 26 -21.60 -4.54 2.64
N VAL A 27 -22.05 -4.27 3.85
CA VAL A 27 -21.40 -3.33 4.78
C VAL A 27 -21.39 -3.94 6.17
N THR A 28 -20.25 -3.95 6.82
CA THR A 28 -20.12 -4.27 8.24
C THR A 28 -19.47 -3.12 9.00
N ALA A 29 -19.87 -2.92 10.26
CA ALA A 29 -19.20 -1.98 11.13
C ALA A 29 -17.83 -2.50 11.53
N GLY A 30 -16.76 -1.73 11.31
CA GLY A 30 -15.42 -2.04 11.76
C GLY A 30 -15.17 -1.58 13.20
N ASP A 31 -14.22 -2.22 13.89
CA ASP A 31 -13.83 -1.89 15.26
C ASP A 31 -13.16 -0.50 15.38
N ASP A 32 -12.67 0.05 14.28
CA ASP A 32 -12.04 1.37 14.17
C ASP A 32 -13.03 2.52 13.94
N GLY A 33 -14.35 2.23 13.97
CA GLY A 33 -15.42 3.18 13.69
C GLY A 33 -15.63 3.47 12.21
N LYS A 34 -14.95 2.76 11.33
CA LYS A 34 -15.17 2.78 9.88
C LYS A 34 -16.11 1.68 9.44
N LEU A 35 -16.58 1.78 8.22
CA LEU A 35 -17.40 0.78 7.57
C LEU A 35 -16.54 -0.04 6.64
N HIS A 36 -16.54 -1.36 6.77
CA HIS A 36 -16.07 -2.25 5.71
C HIS A 36 -17.16 -2.33 4.67
N PHE A 37 -16.90 -1.73 3.52
CA PHE A 37 -17.86 -1.56 2.45
C PHE A 37 -17.42 -2.34 1.22
N ASP A 38 -18.24 -3.32 0.83
CA ASP A 38 -18.01 -4.17 -0.31
C ASP A 38 -19.09 -3.97 -1.36
N VAL A 39 -18.71 -3.85 -2.62
CA VAL A 39 -19.62 -3.88 -3.76
C VAL A 39 -19.20 -4.96 -4.74
N SER A 40 -20.18 -5.59 -5.36
CA SER A 40 -19.96 -6.63 -6.36
C SER A 40 -20.92 -6.51 -7.53
N ARG A 41 -20.43 -6.81 -8.73
CA ARG A 41 -21.22 -6.84 -9.96
C ARG A 41 -20.94 -8.13 -10.71
N GLY A 42 -21.86 -9.08 -10.63
CA GLY A 42 -21.66 -10.41 -11.20
C GLY A 42 -20.38 -11.07 -10.66
N ASN A 43 -19.67 -11.79 -11.53
CA ASN A 43 -18.39 -12.42 -11.20
C ASN A 43 -17.16 -11.58 -11.58
N SER A 44 -17.37 -10.40 -12.16
CA SER A 44 -16.29 -9.62 -12.80
C SER A 44 -15.78 -8.43 -12.01
N MET A 45 -16.54 -7.94 -11.03
CA MET A 45 -16.14 -6.80 -10.23
C MET A 45 -16.37 -7.09 -8.75
N HIS A 46 -15.29 -7.03 -7.98
CA HIS A 46 -15.31 -6.99 -6.53
C HIS A 46 -14.46 -5.81 -6.08
N TRP A 47 -15.03 -4.96 -5.25
CA TRP A 47 -14.33 -3.84 -4.66
C TRP A 47 -14.70 -3.76 -3.18
N GLY A 48 -13.70 -3.67 -2.30
CA GLY A 48 -13.86 -3.55 -0.86
C GLY A 48 -12.92 -2.51 -0.29
N GLN A 49 -13.43 -1.67 0.60
CA GLN A 49 -12.65 -0.63 1.26
C GLN A 49 -13.27 -0.23 2.61
N SER A 50 -12.41 0.18 3.55
CA SER A 50 -12.87 0.86 4.77
C SER A 50 -13.21 2.31 4.47
N MET A 51 -14.42 2.73 4.82
CA MET A 51 -14.97 4.07 4.54
C MET A 51 -15.54 4.72 5.81
N ASP A 52 -15.46 6.05 5.87
CA ASP A 52 -16.13 6.79 6.93
C ASP A 52 -17.63 6.86 6.65
N LEU A 53 -18.45 6.77 7.71
CA LEU A 53 -19.91 6.92 7.60
C LEU A 53 -20.33 8.24 6.92
N ALA A 54 -19.53 9.29 7.10
CA ALA A 54 -19.76 10.60 6.48
C ALA A 54 -19.69 10.60 4.94
N ALA A 55 -19.14 9.53 4.33
CA ALA A 55 -19.13 9.37 2.87
C ALA A 55 -20.52 9.08 2.29
N PHE A 56 -21.50 8.73 3.15
CA PHE A 56 -22.83 8.31 2.77
C PHE A 56 -23.89 9.28 3.28
N SER A 57 -24.76 9.73 2.40
CA SER A 57 -25.93 10.53 2.71
C SER A 57 -27.12 9.62 2.96
N GLY A 58 -27.88 9.85 4.04
CA GLY A 58 -29.05 9.03 4.39
C GLY A 58 -28.76 7.77 5.20
N LEU A 59 -27.52 7.49 5.58
CA LEU A 59 -27.13 6.40 6.48
C LEU A 59 -26.74 6.96 7.85
N SER A 60 -27.19 6.32 8.94
CA SER A 60 -26.85 6.71 10.30
C SER A 60 -26.38 5.53 11.14
N SER A 61 -25.54 5.80 12.16
CA SER A 61 -25.11 4.79 13.12
C SER A 61 -26.29 4.12 13.84
N GLN A 62 -27.36 4.89 14.12
CA GLN A 62 -28.55 4.37 14.76
C GLN A 62 -29.28 3.35 13.88
N THR A 63 -29.38 3.63 12.58
CA THR A 63 -30.02 2.73 11.60
C THR A 63 -29.21 1.44 11.45
N MET A 64 -27.88 1.56 11.42
CA MET A 64 -26.99 0.42 11.31
C MET A 64 -27.01 -0.49 12.52
N ALA A 65 -27.07 0.09 13.74
CA ALA A 65 -27.09 -0.65 15.01
C ALA A 65 -28.46 -1.25 15.36
N ALA A 66 -29.49 -1.09 14.51
CA ALA A 66 -30.81 -1.63 14.75
C ALA A 66 -30.79 -3.16 14.78
N LYS A 67 -31.31 -3.77 15.85
CA LYS A 67 -31.34 -5.22 16.04
C LYS A 67 -32.38 -5.94 15.16
N ALA A 68 -33.44 -5.22 14.79
CA ALA A 68 -34.43 -5.72 13.84
C ALA A 68 -34.02 -5.34 12.41
N GLU A 69 -34.41 -6.16 11.45
CA GLU A 69 -34.19 -5.88 10.03
C GLU A 69 -34.81 -4.52 9.67
N THR A 70 -33.97 -3.56 9.32
CA THR A 70 -34.31 -2.18 9.07
C THR A 70 -34.04 -1.81 7.62
N PRO A 71 -35.11 -1.50 6.84
CA PRO A 71 -34.94 -1.06 5.45
C PRO A 71 -34.18 0.27 5.37
N VAL A 72 -33.24 0.36 4.41
CA VAL A 72 -32.43 1.56 4.18
C VAL A 72 -32.45 2.01 2.73
N LYS A 73 -32.31 3.33 2.57
CA LYS A 73 -31.98 3.99 1.32
C LYS A 73 -30.93 5.05 1.65
N PHE A 74 -29.79 4.97 1.00
CA PHE A 74 -28.72 5.94 1.17
C PHE A 74 -27.94 6.10 -0.13
N GLU A 75 -27.08 7.08 -0.21
CA GLU A 75 -26.36 7.38 -1.42
C GLU A 75 -24.93 7.85 -1.13
N MET A 76 -24.07 7.67 -2.10
CA MET A 76 -22.74 8.23 -2.15
C MET A 76 -22.63 9.17 -3.35
N VAL A 77 -22.59 10.47 -3.08
CA VAL A 77 -22.49 11.52 -4.11
C VAL A 77 -21.05 11.82 -4.39
N ARG A 78 -20.65 11.74 -5.67
CA ARG A 78 -19.30 12.02 -6.16
C ARG A 78 -19.34 12.86 -7.44
N ASP A 79 -18.24 13.49 -7.79
CA ASP A 79 -18.15 14.29 -9.02
C ASP A 79 -18.41 13.47 -10.29
N ALA A 80 -17.98 12.20 -10.31
CA ALA A 80 -18.18 11.30 -11.44
C ALA A 80 -19.59 10.69 -11.53
N GLY A 81 -20.41 10.82 -10.48
CA GLY A 81 -21.80 10.34 -10.43
C GLY A 81 -22.28 10.03 -9.02
N THR A 82 -23.52 9.56 -8.91
CA THR A 82 -24.14 9.20 -7.63
C THR A 82 -24.41 7.69 -7.59
N ILE A 83 -24.04 7.06 -6.49
CA ILE A 83 -24.35 5.65 -6.24
C ILE A 83 -25.49 5.59 -5.23
N HIS A 84 -26.61 5.00 -5.64
CA HIS A 84 -27.80 4.83 -4.83
C HIS A 84 -27.85 3.41 -4.28
N PHE A 85 -28.05 3.28 -2.98
CA PHE A 85 -28.07 2.02 -2.26
C PHE A 85 -29.46 1.78 -1.67
N THR A 86 -29.97 0.55 -1.83
CA THR A 86 -31.20 0.07 -1.23
C THR A 86 -30.97 -1.30 -0.62
N GLY A 87 -31.51 -1.55 0.57
CA GLY A 87 -31.34 -2.84 1.24
C GLY A 87 -31.83 -2.80 2.69
N THR A 88 -31.20 -3.61 3.53
CA THR A 88 -31.53 -3.71 4.96
C THR A 88 -30.27 -3.77 5.81
N PHE A 89 -30.36 -3.29 7.05
CA PHE A 89 -29.38 -3.50 8.11
C PHE A 89 -29.99 -4.32 9.24
N THR A 90 -29.17 -5.18 9.85
CA THR A 90 -29.47 -5.91 11.08
C THR A 90 -28.21 -6.03 11.93
N ASP A 91 -28.20 -5.42 13.12
CA ASP A 91 -27.14 -5.51 14.13
C ASP A 91 -25.72 -5.21 13.58
N GLY A 92 -25.58 -4.15 12.79
CA GLY A 92 -24.31 -3.70 12.20
C GLY A 92 -23.98 -4.30 10.84
N ASP A 93 -24.75 -5.29 10.39
CA ASP A 93 -24.56 -5.96 9.10
C ASP A 93 -25.61 -5.47 8.10
N GLY A 94 -25.18 -5.00 6.93
CA GLY A 94 -26.04 -4.44 5.91
C GLY A 94 -25.81 -5.07 4.55
N VAL A 95 -26.91 -5.40 3.86
CA VAL A 95 -26.88 -5.98 2.52
C VAL A 95 -27.93 -5.36 1.62
N GLY A 96 -27.63 -5.34 0.32
CA GLY A 96 -28.61 -4.83 -0.63
C GLY A 96 -28.10 -4.71 -2.06
N ARG A 97 -28.73 -3.81 -2.79
CA ARG A 97 -28.41 -3.53 -4.19
C ARG A 97 -28.05 -2.07 -4.36
N PHE A 98 -27.18 -1.80 -5.33
CA PHE A 98 -26.87 -0.44 -5.76
C PHE A 98 -27.21 -0.25 -7.24
N THR A 99 -27.45 1.02 -7.58
CA THR A 99 -27.48 1.54 -8.95
C THR A 99 -26.60 2.76 -9.03
N PHE A 100 -25.98 3.00 -10.18
CA PHE A 100 -25.11 4.13 -10.42
C PHE A 100 -25.71 5.08 -11.45
N GLU A 101 -25.82 6.33 -11.10
CA GLU A 101 -26.21 7.43 -11.98
C GLU A 101 -24.95 8.20 -12.39
N PRO A 102 -24.43 8.01 -13.63
CA PRO A 102 -23.18 8.60 -14.07
C PRO A 102 -23.34 10.11 -14.37
N ASN A 103 -22.35 10.89 -13.95
CA ASN A 103 -22.22 12.28 -14.40
C ASN A 103 -21.44 12.33 -15.71
N ARG A 104 -22.13 12.28 -16.85
CA ARG A 104 -21.51 12.28 -18.19
C ARG A 104 -20.80 13.58 -18.53
N ASN A 105 -21.01 14.66 -17.76
CA ASN A 105 -20.27 15.91 -17.93
C ASN A 105 -18.90 15.86 -17.25
N TYR A 106 -18.61 14.85 -16.43
CA TYR A 106 -17.39 14.77 -15.68
C TYR A 106 -16.15 14.68 -16.57
N ALA A 107 -16.21 13.93 -17.68
CA ALA A 107 -15.13 13.88 -18.69
C ALA A 107 -14.79 15.26 -19.28
N SER A 108 -15.79 16.09 -19.53
CA SER A 108 -15.56 17.47 -20.02
C SER A 108 -14.95 18.36 -18.94
N THR A 109 -15.34 18.14 -17.69
CA THR A 109 -14.77 18.84 -16.52
C THR A 109 -13.30 18.51 -16.35
N LEU A 110 -12.90 17.22 -16.44
CA LEU A 110 -11.49 16.81 -16.38
C LEU A 110 -10.64 17.44 -17.49
N ARG A 111 -11.15 17.44 -18.71
CA ARG A 111 -10.47 18.14 -19.83
C ARG A 111 -10.29 19.63 -19.57
N SER A 112 -11.28 20.29 -18.97
CA SER A 112 -11.17 21.71 -18.60
C SER A 112 -10.12 21.98 -17.52
N LEU A 113 -9.78 20.99 -16.70
CA LEU A 113 -8.70 21.02 -15.73
C LEU A 113 -7.34 20.64 -16.33
N GLY A 114 -7.28 20.35 -17.64
CA GLY A 114 -6.06 19.94 -18.33
C GLY A 114 -5.65 18.49 -18.02
N VAL A 115 -6.57 17.65 -17.50
CA VAL A 115 -6.32 16.23 -17.27
C VAL A 115 -6.52 15.47 -18.57
N SER A 116 -5.47 14.78 -19.02
CA SER A 116 -5.52 13.86 -20.16
C SER A 116 -5.94 12.46 -19.70
N GLY A 117 -6.54 11.70 -20.59
CA GLY A 117 -7.04 10.35 -20.35
C GLY A 117 -8.43 10.17 -20.97
N THR A 118 -8.87 8.93 -21.10
CA THR A 118 -10.18 8.56 -21.66
C THR A 118 -11.11 8.08 -20.58
N ILE A 119 -12.38 8.33 -20.77
CA ILE A 119 -13.51 7.74 -20.05
C ILE A 119 -14.39 7.18 -21.14
N ASP A 120 -14.37 5.87 -21.30
CA ASP A 120 -14.98 5.21 -22.46
C ASP A 120 -16.44 4.85 -22.19
N ASP A 121 -16.77 4.52 -20.93
CA ASP A 121 -18.11 4.07 -20.55
C ASP A 121 -18.52 4.49 -19.12
N ASP A 122 -19.69 4.01 -18.69
CA ASP A 122 -20.23 4.27 -17.35
C ASP A 122 -19.49 3.48 -16.27
N ASP A 123 -18.78 2.41 -16.60
CA ASP A 123 -17.98 1.63 -15.65
C ASP A 123 -16.72 2.39 -15.25
N ASP A 124 -16.12 3.15 -16.16
CA ASP A 124 -15.02 4.07 -15.85
C ASP A 124 -15.49 5.17 -14.90
N LEU A 125 -16.66 5.78 -15.18
CA LEU A 125 -17.24 6.78 -14.28
C LEU A 125 -17.57 6.20 -12.90
N PHE A 126 -18.04 4.96 -12.85
CA PHE A 126 -18.28 4.25 -11.58
C PHE A 126 -16.98 4.04 -10.80
N ALA A 127 -15.90 3.60 -11.47
CA ALA A 127 -14.59 3.44 -10.82
C ALA A 127 -14.05 4.77 -10.28
N LEU A 128 -14.20 5.86 -11.04
CA LEU A 128 -13.82 7.21 -10.60
C LEU A 128 -14.64 7.68 -9.37
N ALA A 129 -15.94 7.35 -9.32
CA ALA A 129 -16.78 7.64 -8.18
C ALA A 129 -16.37 6.81 -6.95
N MET A 130 -16.11 5.51 -7.12
CA MET A 130 -15.68 4.61 -6.05
C MET A 130 -14.35 5.02 -5.43
N HIS A 131 -13.38 5.43 -6.25
CA HIS A 131 -12.07 5.90 -5.79
C HIS A 131 -12.07 7.38 -5.39
N ASP A 132 -13.21 8.08 -5.49
CA ASP A 132 -13.32 9.51 -5.16
C ASP A 132 -12.27 10.36 -5.88
N VAL A 133 -12.08 10.14 -7.17
CA VAL A 133 -11.24 11.01 -8.01
C VAL A 133 -12.02 12.29 -8.26
N SER A 134 -11.98 13.22 -7.30
CA SER A 134 -12.77 14.45 -7.36
C SER A 134 -12.01 15.61 -7.99
N THR A 135 -12.74 16.58 -8.53
CA THR A 135 -12.14 17.82 -9.06
C THR A 135 -11.40 18.63 -7.99
N ALA A 136 -11.87 18.54 -6.74
CA ALA A 136 -11.20 19.15 -5.59
C ALA A 136 -9.83 18.51 -5.33
N PHE A 137 -9.78 17.17 -5.32
CA PHE A 137 -8.53 16.41 -5.18
C PHE A 137 -7.55 16.76 -6.30
N ILE A 138 -8.00 16.73 -7.56
CA ILE A 138 -7.16 17.05 -8.73
C ILE A 138 -6.59 18.47 -8.60
N ARG A 139 -7.41 19.47 -8.31
CA ARG A 139 -6.94 20.84 -8.12
C ARG A 139 -5.93 20.98 -6.98
N GLU A 140 -6.14 20.26 -5.89
CA GLU A 140 -5.21 20.25 -4.76
C GLU A 140 -3.86 19.68 -5.17
N MET A 141 -3.82 18.54 -5.88
CA MET A 141 -2.58 17.95 -6.40
C MET A 141 -1.90 18.86 -7.42
N GLN A 142 -2.67 19.48 -8.34
CA GLN A 142 -2.14 20.47 -9.29
C GLN A 142 -1.55 21.70 -8.60
N SER A 143 -2.12 22.14 -7.48
CA SER A 143 -1.57 23.25 -6.69
C SER A 143 -0.19 22.94 -6.08
N LEU A 144 0.10 21.64 -5.91
CA LEU A 144 1.41 21.13 -5.52
C LEU A 144 2.33 20.87 -6.73
N GLY A 145 1.95 21.25 -7.95
CA GLY A 145 2.73 21.03 -9.15
C GLY A 145 2.61 19.64 -9.77
N LEU A 146 1.78 18.74 -9.18
CA LEU A 146 1.51 17.41 -9.70
C LEU A 146 0.39 17.49 -10.75
N ARG A 147 0.80 17.68 -12.02
CA ARG A 147 -0.09 17.79 -13.17
C ARG A 147 -0.02 16.51 -13.98
N GLU A 148 -0.86 15.56 -13.61
CA GLU A 148 -0.80 14.19 -14.08
C GLU A 148 -1.96 13.86 -15.02
N ASN A 149 -1.88 12.71 -15.69
CA ASN A 149 -2.99 12.13 -16.44
C ASN A 149 -4.01 11.48 -15.49
N LEU A 150 -5.15 11.04 -16.04
CA LEU A 150 -6.23 10.45 -15.25
C LEU A 150 -5.80 9.19 -14.54
N ASP A 151 -5.05 8.30 -15.20
CA ASP A 151 -4.59 7.03 -14.62
C ASP A 151 -3.72 7.26 -13.37
N GLN A 152 -2.88 8.29 -13.42
CA GLN A 152 -2.03 8.64 -12.29
C GLN A 152 -2.84 9.21 -11.10
N TYR A 153 -3.88 10.02 -11.35
CA TYR A 153 -4.79 10.46 -10.28
C TYR A 153 -5.58 9.30 -9.68
N ILE A 154 -5.98 8.32 -10.50
CA ILE A 154 -6.59 7.07 -10.02
C ILE A 154 -5.59 6.31 -9.14
N ALA A 155 -4.35 6.13 -9.59
CA ALA A 155 -3.30 5.48 -8.80
C ALA A 155 -3.05 6.19 -7.47
N PHE A 156 -3.03 7.52 -7.45
CA PHE A 156 -2.92 8.29 -6.21
C PHE A 156 -4.04 7.98 -5.23
N ARG A 157 -5.27 7.90 -5.71
CA ARG A 157 -6.43 7.57 -4.85
C ARG A 157 -6.40 6.13 -4.36
N ILE A 158 -6.09 5.17 -5.23
CA ILE A 158 -5.98 3.74 -4.88
C ILE A 158 -4.92 3.52 -3.80
N HIS A 159 -3.75 4.13 -3.96
CA HIS A 159 -2.63 3.94 -3.05
C HIS A 159 -2.59 4.96 -1.89
N GLY A 160 -3.55 5.88 -1.83
CA GLY A 160 -3.67 6.86 -0.75
C GLY A 160 -2.60 7.96 -0.77
N VAL A 161 -2.13 8.36 -1.95
CA VAL A 161 -1.30 9.56 -2.12
C VAL A 161 -2.20 10.78 -1.96
N SER A 162 -2.10 11.45 -0.83
CA SER A 162 -2.84 12.67 -0.51
C SER A 162 -1.94 13.91 -0.60
N ALA A 163 -2.54 15.08 -0.76
CA ALA A 163 -1.79 16.33 -0.75
C ALA A 163 -1.04 16.56 0.58
N GLN A 164 -1.61 16.12 1.71
CA GLN A 164 -0.93 16.19 2.99
C GLN A 164 0.34 15.32 2.99
N PHE A 165 0.24 14.08 2.46
CA PHE A 165 1.41 13.20 2.34
C PHE A 165 2.53 13.86 1.51
N VAL A 166 2.19 14.48 0.38
CA VAL A 166 3.16 15.20 -0.46
C VAL A 166 3.81 16.38 0.31
N ARG A 167 3.00 17.17 1.04
CA ARG A 167 3.54 18.29 1.86
C ARG A 167 4.49 17.76 2.94
N ASP A 168 4.14 16.68 3.61
CA ASP A 168 4.95 16.09 4.68
C ASP A 168 6.30 15.59 4.14
N LEU A 169 6.30 14.98 2.95
CA LEU A 169 7.54 14.55 2.29
C LEU A 169 8.43 15.73 1.90
N ARG A 170 7.84 16.80 1.34
CA ARG A 170 8.56 18.03 0.99
C ARG A 170 9.17 18.68 2.21
N ALA A 171 8.45 18.75 3.33
CA ALA A 171 8.97 19.26 4.60
C ALA A 171 10.18 18.45 5.11
N LEU A 172 10.37 17.24 4.62
CA LEU A 172 11.51 16.39 4.90
C LEU A 172 12.61 16.45 3.81
N GLY A 173 12.49 17.36 2.83
CA GLY A 173 13.47 17.58 1.78
C GLY A 173 13.32 16.70 0.55
N TYR A 174 12.15 16.06 0.38
CA TYR A 174 11.81 15.28 -0.81
C TYR A 174 10.86 16.10 -1.70
N ASP A 175 11.40 17.19 -2.27
CA ASP A 175 10.59 18.20 -2.99
C ASP A 175 10.24 17.79 -4.42
N SER A 176 11.05 16.94 -5.04
CA SER A 176 11.01 16.63 -6.49
C SER A 176 10.65 15.18 -6.78
N LEU A 177 9.90 14.51 -5.87
CA LEU A 177 9.42 13.17 -6.15
C LEU A 177 8.45 13.17 -7.33
N SER A 178 8.66 12.25 -8.24
CA SER A 178 7.74 11.95 -9.34
C SER A 178 6.44 11.32 -8.81
N ALA A 179 5.42 11.30 -9.66
CA ALA A 179 4.16 10.63 -9.35
C ALA A 179 4.35 9.14 -9.02
N ASP A 180 5.21 8.46 -9.77
CA ASP A 180 5.51 7.03 -9.56
C ASP A 180 6.24 6.78 -8.25
N GLU A 181 7.19 7.63 -7.87
CA GLU A 181 7.88 7.53 -6.57
C GLU A 181 6.92 7.76 -5.40
N LEU A 182 5.98 8.71 -5.52
CA LEU A 182 4.94 8.93 -4.50
C LEU A 182 4.05 7.69 -4.32
N VAL A 183 3.68 7.04 -5.42
CA VAL A 183 2.92 5.78 -5.40
C VAL A 183 3.77 4.66 -4.80
N ALA A 184 5.03 4.52 -5.21
CA ALA A 184 5.95 3.52 -4.67
C ALA A 184 6.14 3.69 -3.14
N PHE A 185 6.27 4.92 -2.66
CA PHE A 185 6.34 5.19 -1.22
C PHE A 185 5.12 4.67 -0.47
N ARG A 186 3.93 4.86 -1.03
CA ARG A 186 2.69 4.34 -0.41
C ARG A 186 2.61 2.83 -0.46
N ILE A 187 2.93 2.21 -1.60
CA ILE A 187 2.92 0.74 -1.78
C ILE A 187 3.88 0.07 -0.80
N HIS A 188 5.08 0.59 -0.67
CA HIS A 188 6.12 0.00 0.18
C HIS A 188 6.10 0.52 1.63
N GLY A 189 5.17 1.39 1.98
CA GLY A 189 5.03 1.90 3.34
C GLY A 189 6.14 2.87 3.77
N VAL A 190 6.73 3.61 2.83
CA VAL A 190 7.63 4.73 3.14
C VAL A 190 6.78 5.88 3.67
N SER A 191 6.78 6.07 4.98
CA SER A 191 6.03 7.13 5.66
C SER A 191 6.93 8.30 6.07
N PRO A 192 6.37 9.51 6.26
CA PRO A 192 7.12 10.63 6.81
C PRO A 192 7.77 10.32 8.17
N GLN A 193 7.14 9.45 8.97
CA GLN A 193 7.70 9.01 10.25
C GLN A 193 8.94 8.15 10.04
N PHE A 194 8.89 7.18 9.11
CA PHE A 194 10.03 6.33 8.78
C PHE A 194 11.22 7.16 8.28
N ILE A 195 10.97 8.16 7.44
CA ILE A 195 12.03 9.05 6.94
C ILE A 195 12.68 9.82 8.09
N ARG A 196 11.89 10.36 9.03
CA ARG A 196 12.43 11.04 10.23
C ARG A 196 13.31 10.10 11.04
N GLU A 197 12.84 8.89 11.31
CA GLU A 197 13.59 7.86 12.03
C GLU A 197 14.95 7.57 11.37
N MET A 198 14.97 7.41 10.04
CA MET A 198 16.23 7.19 9.32
C MET A 198 17.18 8.40 9.39
N LYS A 199 16.64 9.61 9.31
CA LYS A 199 17.42 10.84 9.48
C LYS A 199 18.00 10.99 10.89
N GLU A 200 17.25 10.66 11.93
CA GLU A 200 17.72 10.65 13.32
C GLU A 200 18.84 9.61 13.53
N LEU A 201 18.83 8.53 12.77
CA LEU A 201 19.90 7.54 12.71
C LEU A 201 21.11 7.97 11.88
N GLY A 202 21.05 9.16 11.27
CA GLY A 202 22.15 9.75 10.50
C GLY A 202 22.18 9.37 9.03
N TYR A 203 21.09 8.79 8.48
CA TYR A 203 21.00 8.49 7.06
C TYR A 203 20.44 9.67 6.27
N THR A 204 21.05 9.88 5.10
CA THR A 204 20.51 10.73 4.03
C THR A 204 20.26 9.81 2.84
N LEU A 205 19.01 9.34 2.71
CA LEU A 205 18.63 8.33 1.74
C LEU A 205 17.98 8.97 0.51
N SER A 206 18.21 8.40 -0.65
CA SER A 206 17.44 8.69 -1.87
C SER A 206 16.02 8.09 -1.77
N ALA A 207 15.16 8.39 -2.73
CA ALA A 207 13.85 7.75 -2.84
C ALA A 207 13.98 6.23 -3.00
N ASP A 208 14.89 5.78 -3.86
CA ASP A 208 15.14 4.37 -4.13
C ASP A 208 15.67 3.65 -2.88
N ASP A 209 16.60 4.26 -2.12
CA ASP A 209 17.10 3.68 -0.87
C ASP A 209 16.01 3.52 0.17
N LEU A 210 15.11 4.50 0.31
CA LEU A 210 13.97 4.42 1.24
C LEU A 210 13.04 3.26 0.87
N VAL A 211 12.77 3.07 -0.42
CA VAL A 211 11.98 1.95 -0.93
C VAL A 211 12.71 0.64 -0.68
N ALA A 212 14.01 0.55 -0.99
CA ALA A 212 14.83 -0.63 -0.73
C ALA A 212 14.85 -1.00 0.76
N PHE A 213 15.00 -0.02 1.66
CA PHE A 213 14.93 -0.25 3.10
C PHE A 213 13.61 -0.91 3.50
N ARG A 214 12.49 -0.41 2.96
CA ARG A 214 11.17 -0.98 3.26
C ARG A 214 10.96 -2.37 2.67
N ILE A 215 11.37 -2.60 1.42
CA ILE A 215 11.27 -3.91 0.75
C ILE A 215 12.06 -4.97 1.51
N HIS A 216 13.27 -4.64 1.97
CA HIS A 216 14.14 -5.59 2.66
C HIS A 216 13.95 -5.59 4.18
N GLY A 217 12.97 -4.84 4.71
CA GLY A 217 12.63 -4.83 6.13
C GLY A 217 13.70 -4.18 7.02
N VAL A 218 14.42 -3.19 6.50
CA VAL A 218 15.28 -2.34 7.32
C VAL A 218 14.40 -1.43 8.16
N SER A 219 14.50 -1.55 9.48
CA SER A 219 13.82 -0.70 10.46
C SER A 219 14.84 0.05 11.31
N GLY A 220 14.40 1.13 11.97
CA GLY A 220 15.25 1.84 12.93
C GLY A 220 15.73 0.94 14.06
N GLU A 221 14.89 0.06 14.55
CA GLU A 221 15.25 -0.94 15.57
C GLU A 221 16.40 -1.83 15.10
N PHE A 222 16.34 -2.33 13.85
CA PHE A 222 17.42 -3.14 13.28
C PHE A 222 18.73 -2.37 13.20
N VAL A 223 18.69 -1.15 12.68
CA VAL A 223 19.89 -0.31 12.58
C VAL A 223 20.48 0.01 13.96
N HIS A 224 19.61 0.36 14.91
CA HIS A 224 20.05 0.59 16.30
C HIS A 224 20.71 -0.66 16.91
N ALA A 225 20.12 -1.83 16.73
CA ALA A 225 20.68 -3.08 17.22
C ALA A 225 22.08 -3.35 16.63
N MET A 226 22.26 -3.16 15.33
CA MET A 226 23.54 -3.33 14.66
C MET A 226 24.60 -2.34 15.16
N LYS A 227 24.23 -1.06 15.34
CA LYS A 227 25.12 -0.03 15.92
C LYS A 227 25.54 -0.40 17.34
N ASN A 228 24.59 -0.81 18.17
CA ASN A 228 24.86 -1.17 19.58
C ASN A 228 25.75 -2.43 19.70
N LEU A 229 25.69 -3.34 18.73
CA LEU A 229 26.56 -4.52 18.65
C LEU A 229 27.94 -4.20 18.03
N GLY A 230 28.21 -2.95 17.69
CA GLY A 230 29.50 -2.48 17.17
C GLY A 230 29.75 -2.90 15.73
N VAL A 231 28.71 -3.18 14.95
CA VAL A 231 28.86 -3.48 13.51
C VAL A 231 29.36 -2.23 12.78
N ARG A 232 30.38 -2.41 11.94
CA ARG A 232 31.02 -1.32 11.19
C ARG A 232 30.57 -1.35 9.72
N GLY A 233 30.59 -0.16 9.06
CA GLY A 233 30.26 -0.04 7.64
C GLY A 233 28.75 -0.08 7.37
N LEU A 234 27.94 0.51 8.28
CA LEU A 234 26.48 0.57 8.18
C LEU A 234 26.03 1.73 7.26
N ASP A 235 26.52 1.79 6.01
CA ASP A 235 25.92 2.62 4.98
C ASP A 235 24.63 1.99 4.44
N ALA A 236 23.93 2.68 3.55
CA ALA A 236 22.60 2.27 3.07
C ALA A 236 22.65 0.88 2.40
N ASP A 237 23.56 0.69 1.44
CA ASP A 237 23.68 -0.55 0.68
C ASP A 237 24.03 -1.73 1.58
N ASN A 238 24.96 -1.52 2.50
CA ASN A 238 25.43 -2.53 3.42
C ASN A 238 24.34 -2.96 4.42
N VAL A 239 23.53 -2.03 4.90
CA VAL A 239 22.40 -2.37 5.80
C VAL A 239 21.37 -3.21 5.06
N VAL A 240 21.10 -2.91 3.79
CA VAL A 240 20.24 -3.73 2.93
C VAL A 240 20.85 -5.11 2.71
N ALA A 241 22.17 -5.19 2.43
CA ALA A 241 22.86 -6.46 2.25
C ALA A 241 22.80 -7.35 3.50
N LEU A 242 22.95 -6.78 4.70
CA LEU A 242 22.75 -7.53 5.96
C LEU A 242 21.35 -8.16 6.04
N ARG A 243 20.33 -7.42 5.63
CA ARG A 243 18.93 -7.94 5.63
C ARG A 243 18.73 -9.03 4.58
N ILE A 244 19.21 -8.82 3.35
CA ILE A 244 19.12 -9.79 2.25
C ILE A 244 19.75 -11.13 2.64
N HIS A 245 20.93 -11.07 3.26
CA HIS A 245 21.67 -12.28 3.63
C HIS A 245 21.33 -12.81 5.02
N GLY A 246 20.35 -12.19 5.72
CA GLY A 246 19.84 -12.68 7.00
C GLY A 246 20.85 -12.55 8.16
N ALA A 247 21.70 -11.54 8.13
CA ALA A 247 22.55 -11.18 9.26
C ALA A 247 21.69 -10.44 10.32
N THR A 248 21.05 -11.20 11.20
CA THR A 248 20.18 -10.67 12.26
C THR A 248 20.97 -10.17 13.47
N ALA A 249 20.34 -9.35 14.31
CA ALA A 249 20.97 -8.93 15.58
C ALA A 249 21.34 -10.11 16.50
N ASP A 250 20.52 -11.17 16.49
CA ASP A 250 20.82 -12.38 17.26
C ASP A 250 22.05 -13.11 16.72
N PHE A 251 22.17 -13.21 15.40
CA PHE A 251 23.38 -13.79 14.78
C PHE A 251 24.64 -13.03 15.20
N VAL A 252 24.62 -11.69 15.13
CA VAL A 252 25.76 -10.86 15.54
C VAL A 252 26.03 -11.00 17.05
N ARG A 253 25.01 -11.06 17.88
CA ARG A 253 25.15 -11.26 19.33
C ARG A 253 25.80 -12.59 19.66
N GLU A 254 25.35 -13.69 19.05
CA GLU A 254 25.95 -15.02 19.25
C GLU A 254 27.42 -15.06 18.79
N LEU A 255 27.75 -14.36 17.68
CA LEU A 255 29.15 -14.23 17.25
C LEU A 255 29.97 -13.45 18.28
N ALA A 256 29.44 -12.38 18.85
CA ALA A 256 30.11 -11.59 19.88
C ALA A 256 30.39 -12.38 21.16
N GLU A 257 29.47 -13.27 21.56
CA GLU A 257 29.65 -14.22 22.68
C GLU A 257 30.77 -15.24 22.41
N LEU A 258 30.99 -15.58 21.15
CA LEU A 258 32.09 -16.46 20.72
C LEU A 258 33.43 -15.74 20.52
N GLY A 259 33.47 -14.43 20.79
CA GLY A 259 34.66 -13.60 20.70
C GLY A 259 34.79 -12.77 19.43
N TYR A 260 33.86 -12.90 18.49
CA TYR A 260 33.85 -12.14 17.23
C TYR A 260 33.09 -10.84 17.40
N LYS A 261 33.78 -9.78 17.79
CA LYS A 261 33.22 -8.44 18.05
C LYS A 261 33.66 -7.44 16.98
N ASN A 262 32.90 -6.35 16.83
CA ASN A 262 33.18 -5.25 15.93
C ASN A 262 33.40 -5.70 14.46
N LEU A 263 32.62 -6.69 14.02
CA LEU A 263 32.67 -7.17 12.65
C LEU A 263 32.20 -6.10 11.67
N SER A 264 32.77 -6.12 10.46
CA SER A 264 32.25 -5.32 9.37
C SER A 264 30.98 -5.94 8.78
N THR A 265 30.23 -5.13 8.03
CA THR A 265 29.08 -5.62 7.23
C THR A 265 29.53 -6.68 6.24
N ASP A 266 30.70 -6.50 5.60
CA ASP A 266 31.27 -7.46 4.64
C ASP A 266 31.60 -8.80 5.31
N ASP A 267 32.18 -8.78 6.51
CA ASP A 267 32.44 -10.00 7.29
C ASP A 267 31.14 -10.76 7.56
N LEU A 268 30.10 -10.06 8.04
CA LEU A 268 28.82 -10.65 8.40
C LEU A 268 28.10 -11.23 7.17
N VAL A 269 28.09 -10.49 6.07
CA VAL A 269 27.51 -10.93 4.79
C VAL A 269 28.26 -12.15 4.27
N SER A 270 29.60 -12.11 4.25
CA SER A 270 30.44 -13.23 3.81
C SER A 270 30.21 -14.48 4.66
N MET A 271 30.15 -14.33 5.98
CA MET A 271 29.84 -15.43 6.89
C MET A 271 28.48 -16.06 6.57
N ARG A 272 27.46 -15.23 6.31
CA ARG A 272 26.11 -15.71 5.98
C ARG A 272 26.06 -16.42 4.62
N ILE A 273 26.67 -15.85 3.59
CA ILE A 273 26.71 -16.43 2.23
C ILE A 273 27.36 -17.82 2.26
N HIS A 274 28.47 -17.96 2.98
CA HIS A 274 29.23 -19.20 3.00
C HIS A 274 28.86 -20.15 4.15
N GLY A 275 27.80 -19.83 4.92
CA GLY A 275 27.29 -20.73 5.94
C GLY A 275 28.19 -20.86 7.18
N VAL A 276 28.96 -19.83 7.51
CA VAL A 276 29.66 -19.72 8.80
C VAL A 276 28.63 -19.37 9.87
N SER A 277 28.25 -20.34 10.68
CA SER A 277 27.25 -20.15 11.74
C SER A 277 27.90 -20.14 13.13
N PRO A 278 27.25 -19.54 14.14
CA PRO A 278 27.69 -19.66 15.54
C PRO A 278 27.86 -21.10 16.00
N ARG A 279 27.02 -22.01 15.51
CA ARG A 279 27.13 -23.44 15.77
C ARG A 279 28.44 -24.01 15.22
N PHE A 280 28.79 -23.73 13.97
CA PHE A 280 30.05 -24.19 13.38
C PHE A 280 31.27 -23.70 14.16
N ILE A 281 31.25 -22.44 14.61
CA ILE A 281 32.34 -21.87 15.42
C ILE A 281 32.41 -22.58 16.80
N ARG A 282 31.30 -22.89 17.46
CA ARG A 282 31.26 -23.65 18.71
C ARG A 282 31.86 -25.05 18.52
N GLU A 283 31.46 -25.74 17.47
CA GLU A 283 31.97 -27.07 17.14
C GLU A 283 33.49 -27.09 16.91
N LEU A 284 34.04 -26.05 16.28
CA LEU A 284 35.51 -25.87 16.11
C LEU A 284 36.18 -25.58 17.46
N LYS A 285 35.58 -24.75 18.31
CA LYS A 285 36.08 -24.45 19.66
C LYS A 285 36.15 -25.71 20.49
N ASP A 286 35.10 -26.56 20.46
CA ASP A 286 35.05 -27.86 21.19
C ASP A 286 36.12 -28.84 20.65
N ALA A 287 36.50 -28.71 19.38
CA ALA A 287 37.63 -29.45 18.80
C ALA A 287 39.00 -28.84 19.15
N GLY A 288 39.04 -27.75 19.94
CA GLY A 288 40.29 -27.13 20.43
C GLY A 288 40.82 -26.01 19.53
N TYR A 289 40.01 -25.54 18.57
CA TYR A 289 40.37 -24.45 17.65
C TYR A 289 39.56 -23.21 17.99
N SER A 290 40.19 -22.20 18.55
CA SER A 290 39.57 -20.95 18.94
C SER A 290 40.28 -19.75 18.29
N GLY A 291 39.56 -18.62 18.13
CA GLY A 291 40.15 -17.39 17.59
C GLY A 291 40.53 -17.46 16.10
N ILE A 292 39.89 -18.32 15.33
CA ILE A 292 40.13 -18.46 13.90
C ILE A 292 39.64 -17.15 13.21
N PRO A 293 40.47 -16.48 12.39
CA PRO A 293 40.07 -15.29 11.65
C PRO A 293 38.84 -15.55 10.76
N VAL A 294 37.95 -14.51 10.57
CA VAL A 294 36.72 -14.63 9.77
C VAL A 294 37.02 -15.16 8.37
N GLU A 295 38.05 -14.64 7.70
CA GLU A 295 38.46 -15.07 6.35
C GLU A 295 38.76 -16.58 6.32
N LYS A 296 39.41 -17.12 7.35
CA LYS A 296 39.71 -18.56 7.46
C LYS A 296 38.47 -19.41 7.74
N LEU A 297 37.52 -18.91 8.55
CA LEU A 297 36.22 -19.58 8.73
C LEU A 297 35.43 -19.66 7.43
N VAL A 298 35.46 -18.58 6.65
CA VAL A 298 34.82 -18.50 5.33
C VAL A 298 35.50 -19.45 4.35
N GLU A 299 36.84 -19.44 4.28
CA GLU A 299 37.65 -20.35 3.44
C GLU A 299 37.34 -21.83 3.75
N MET A 300 37.27 -22.19 5.04
CA MET A 300 36.93 -23.55 5.46
C MET A 300 35.54 -23.95 4.92
N ARG A 301 34.55 -23.07 5.01
CA ARG A 301 33.22 -23.35 4.51
C ARG A 301 33.12 -23.41 2.99
N ILE A 302 33.89 -22.59 2.26
CA ILE A 302 34.02 -22.65 0.80
C ILE A 302 34.56 -24.01 0.36
N HIS A 303 35.54 -24.55 1.08
CA HIS A 303 36.14 -25.85 0.79
C HIS A 303 35.39 -27.04 1.42
N GLY A 304 34.19 -26.81 1.99
CA GLY A 304 33.36 -27.85 2.57
C GLY A 304 33.91 -28.46 3.85
N ILE A 305 34.90 -27.83 4.50
CA ILE A 305 35.52 -28.32 5.72
C ILE A 305 34.52 -28.17 6.88
N SER A 306 34.21 -29.29 7.50
CA SER A 306 33.37 -29.34 8.71
C SER A 306 34.23 -29.41 9.97
N ALA A 307 33.58 -29.18 11.14
CA ALA A 307 34.26 -29.37 12.41
C ALA A 307 34.69 -30.84 12.67
N ASP A 308 33.96 -31.81 12.08
CA ASP A 308 34.32 -33.24 12.18
C ASP A 308 35.53 -33.59 11.32
N ASP A 309 35.73 -32.93 10.17
CA ASP A 309 36.94 -33.10 9.38
C ASP A 309 38.15 -32.62 10.16
N VAL A 310 38.02 -31.47 10.83
CA VAL A 310 39.09 -30.90 11.66
C VAL A 310 39.40 -31.81 12.86
N LYS A 311 38.40 -32.46 13.47
CA LYS A 311 38.62 -33.44 14.57
C LYS A 311 39.39 -34.67 14.09
N ARG A 312 39.18 -35.12 12.84
CA ARG A 312 39.84 -36.29 12.25
C ARG A 312 41.30 -36.04 11.85
N MET A 313 41.70 -34.78 11.75
CA MET A 313 43.09 -34.39 11.45
C MET A 313 44.01 -34.35 12.68
N LYS A 314 43.47 -34.57 13.89
CA LYS A 314 44.18 -34.75 15.15
C LYS A 314 44.53 -36.25 15.38
#